data_cbaa778349885afd31e179eed614f540
#
_entry.id   cbaa778349885afd31e179eed614f540
#
_cell.length_a   1.000
_cell.length_b   1.000
_cell.length_c   1.000
_cell.angle_alpha   90.00
_cell.angle_beta   90.00
_cell.angle_gamma   90.00
#
_symmetry.space_group_name_H-M   'P 1'
#
loop_
_entity.id
_entity.type
_entity.pdbx_description
1 polymer ?
#
loop_
_entity_poly.entity_id
_entity_poly.type
_entity_poly.pdbx_seq_one_letter_code
_entity_poly.pdbx_strand_id
1 'polypeptide(L)'
;MKRPPPVPTLLLSATAAFGLAACQSTRQSPIDEVSTQEGLVRADVKGVDAVYKRPGANLAPYNKLLVRPVYVEFSKNWKPEQDSDLYRMNEPDRDKIRQGLAEMFAEVMVKELQTKGGYQLVNESAADVLEVRPAIVNLYITAPDVSMQTAGRVRTYTADAGEMTLVVELRDSVTGTLLGRAFDRRSGDNMSWQWTTSVTNSAEARRIITGWADTLRNALDASRGKTT
;
A
#
# COMPACT_ATOMS: atom_id res chain seq x y z
N MET A 1 0.16 -47.38 82.97
CA MET A 1 -0.42 -46.23 82.31
C MET A 1 0.51 -45.87 81.13
N LYS A 2 0.16 -46.28 79.93
CA LYS A 2 0.90 -45.97 78.72
C LYS A 2 0.22 -44.83 77.94
N ARG A 3 0.93 -43.76 77.68
CA ARG A 3 0.45 -42.64 76.85
C ARG A 3 0.47 -43.02 75.40
N PRO A 4 -0.53 -42.63 74.57
CA PRO A 4 -0.52 -42.85 73.15
C PRO A 4 0.39 -41.81 72.41
N PRO A 5 0.90 -42.14 71.27
CA PRO A 5 1.77 -41.26 70.50
C PRO A 5 0.99 -40.16 69.74
N PRO A 6 1.60 -39.04 69.43
CA PRO A 6 0.98 -37.94 68.67
C PRO A 6 0.81 -38.27 67.22
N VAL A 7 -0.35 -37.87 66.66
CA VAL A 7 -0.68 -37.98 65.22
C VAL A 7 -0.09 -36.82 64.50
N PRO A 8 0.60 -37.00 63.36
CA PRO A 8 1.10 -35.87 62.54
C PRO A 8 -0.03 -35.28 61.72
N THR A 9 -0.29 -33.99 61.93
CA THR A 9 -1.21 -33.19 61.13
C THR A 9 -0.55 -32.89 59.82
N LEU A 10 -1.08 -33.45 58.71
CA LEU A 10 -0.68 -33.12 57.34
C LEU A 10 -1.31 -31.80 56.93
N LEU A 11 -0.52 -30.73 56.84
CA LEU A 11 -0.90 -29.46 56.22
C LEU A 11 -0.87 -29.59 54.72
N LEU A 12 -2.05 -29.66 54.11
CA LEU A 12 -2.24 -29.64 52.66
C LEU A 12 -2.19 -28.16 52.18
N SER A 13 -1.02 -27.73 51.72
CA SER A 13 -0.87 -26.41 51.05
C SER A 13 -1.36 -26.51 49.61
N ALA A 14 -2.56 -25.98 49.37
CA ALA A 14 -3.09 -25.78 48.03
C ALA A 14 -2.43 -24.52 47.42
N THR A 15 -1.44 -24.73 46.56
CA THR A 15 -0.90 -23.67 45.70
C THR A 15 -1.84 -23.45 44.51
N ALA A 16 -2.65 -22.38 44.60
CA ALA A 16 -3.44 -21.88 43.50
C ALA A 16 -2.50 -21.21 42.49
N ALA A 17 -2.20 -21.91 41.36
CA ALA A 17 -1.52 -21.33 40.24
C ALA A 17 -2.50 -20.38 39.49
N PHE A 18 -2.39 -19.10 39.74
CA PHE A 18 -3.04 -18.07 38.93
C PHE A 18 -2.29 -18.01 37.59
N GLY A 19 -2.84 -18.68 36.59
CA GLY A 19 -2.43 -18.52 35.20
C GLY A 19 -2.78 -17.10 34.73
N LEU A 20 -1.78 -16.23 34.65
CA LEU A 20 -1.86 -14.97 33.92
C LEU A 20 -2.01 -15.29 32.45
N ALA A 21 -3.25 -15.38 31.95
CA ALA A 21 -3.53 -15.29 30.53
C ALA A 21 -3.15 -13.89 30.09
N ALA A 22 -1.92 -13.74 29.58
CA ALA A 22 -1.48 -12.55 28.87
C ALA A 22 -2.31 -12.47 27.59
N CYS A 23 -3.41 -11.72 27.61
CA CYS A 23 -4.06 -11.24 26.39
C CYS A 23 -3.04 -10.40 25.65
N GLN A 24 -2.34 -11.01 24.70
CA GLN A 24 -1.61 -10.26 23.67
C GLN A 24 -2.67 -9.56 22.83
N SER A 25 -2.98 -8.32 23.20
CA SER A 25 -3.69 -7.39 22.32
C SER A 25 -2.79 -7.14 21.13
N THR A 26 -3.00 -7.92 20.07
CA THR A 26 -2.42 -7.62 18.77
C THR A 26 -2.97 -6.25 18.40
N ARG A 27 -2.12 -5.22 18.49
CA ARG A 27 -2.50 -3.85 18.11
C ARG A 27 -2.85 -3.91 16.64
N GLN A 28 -4.14 -3.96 16.32
CA GLN A 28 -4.62 -3.88 14.95
C GLN A 28 -4.14 -2.54 14.37
N SER A 29 -3.62 -2.57 13.15
CA SER A 29 -3.25 -1.33 12.48
C SER A 29 -4.52 -0.51 12.18
N PRO A 30 -4.44 0.83 12.09
CA PRO A 30 -5.60 1.64 11.70
C PRO A 30 -6.25 1.19 10.39
N ILE A 31 -5.46 0.61 9.50
CA ILE A 31 -5.90 0.05 8.22
C ILE A 31 -6.76 -1.20 8.43
N ASP A 32 -6.37 -2.10 9.36
CA ASP A 32 -7.14 -3.30 9.69
C ASP A 32 -8.49 -2.90 10.27
N GLU A 33 -8.52 -1.90 11.16
CA GLU A 33 -9.74 -1.43 11.81
C GLU A 33 -10.75 -0.86 10.80
N VAL A 34 -10.32 0.09 9.95
CA VAL A 34 -11.19 0.69 8.92
C VAL A 34 -11.71 -0.36 7.96
N SER A 35 -10.86 -1.28 7.48
CA SER A 35 -11.27 -2.32 6.55
C SER A 35 -12.28 -3.29 7.16
N THR A 36 -12.12 -3.63 8.44
CA THR A 36 -13.05 -4.49 9.18
C THR A 36 -14.41 -3.79 9.39
N GLN A 37 -14.41 -2.50 9.73
CA GLN A 37 -15.65 -1.72 9.89
C GLN A 37 -16.47 -1.66 8.57
N GLU A 38 -15.80 -1.69 7.42
CA GLU A 38 -16.44 -1.75 6.10
C GLU A 38 -16.83 -3.17 5.66
N GLY A 39 -16.69 -4.15 6.55
CA GLY A 39 -17.07 -5.54 6.31
C GLY A 39 -16.10 -6.31 5.42
N LEU A 40 -14.86 -5.87 5.34
CA LEU A 40 -13.79 -6.59 4.66
C LEU A 40 -13.04 -7.50 5.63
N VAL A 41 -12.53 -8.61 5.15
CA VAL A 41 -11.64 -9.52 5.88
C VAL A 41 -10.28 -9.55 5.23
N ARG A 42 -9.24 -9.66 6.04
CA ARG A 42 -7.87 -9.76 5.57
C ARG A 42 -7.68 -11.03 4.74
N ALA A 43 -6.99 -10.90 3.62
CA ALA A 43 -6.60 -11.99 2.74
C ALA A 43 -5.08 -12.03 2.63
N ASP A 44 -4.53 -13.23 2.57
CA ASP A 44 -3.10 -13.41 2.36
C ASP A 44 -2.79 -13.38 0.86
N VAL A 45 -2.06 -12.34 0.43
CA VAL A 45 -1.61 -12.16 -0.95
C VAL A 45 -0.12 -11.82 -0.93
N LYS A 46 0.68 -12.65 -1.58
CA LYS A 46 2.13 -12.43 -1.65
C LYS A 46 2.48 -11.17 -2.42
N GLY A 47 3.50 -10.46 -1.95
CA GLY A 47 4.04 -9.28 -2.63
C GLY A 47 3.26 -8.00 -2.41
N VAL A 48 2.29 -8.00 -1.48
CA VAL A 48 1.50 -6.83 -1.06
C VAL A 48 1.42 -6.82 0.46
N ASP A 49 1.58 -5.67 1.10
CA ASP A 49 1.62 -5.58 2.57
C ASP A 49 0.30 -5.98 3.23
N ALA A 50 -0.82 -5.55 2.66
CA ALA A 50 -2.15 -5.92 3.17
C ALA A 50 -3.20 -5.92 2.05
N VAL A 51 -4.01 -6.97 2.03
CA VAL A 51 -5.17 -7.10 1.16
C VAL A 51 -6.38 -7.48 1.99
N TYR A 52 -7.50 -6.83 1.71
CA TYR A 52 -8.78 -7.08 2.35
C TYR A 52 -9.81 -7.36 1.27
N LYS A 53 -10.66 -8.36 1.48
CA LYS A 53 -11.70 -8.77 0.54
C LYS A 53 -13.05 -8.80 1.24
N ARG A 54 -14.10 -8.45 0.54
CA ARG A 54 -15.47 -8.67 1.02
C ARG A 54 -15.77 -10.17 0.97
N PRO A 55 -16.28 -10.76 2.06
CA PRO A 55 -16.73 -12.16 2.05
C PRO A 55 -17.73 -12.41 0.91
N GLY A 56 -17.51 -13.48 0.14
CA GLY A 56 -18.35 -13.84 -0.99
C GLY A 56 -18.15 -12.98 -2.26
N ALA A 57 -17.28 -11.97 -2.25
CA ALA A 57 -17.00 -11.19 -3.46
C ALA A 57 -16.34 -12.07 -4.54
N ASN A 58 -16.90 -12.02 -5.73
CA ASN A 58 -16.41 -12.70 -6.92
C ASN A 58 -16.02 -11.67 -7.98
N LEU A 59 -14.76 -11.65 -8.40
CA LEU A 59 -14.28 -10.74 -9.45
C LEU A 59 -14.36 -11.33 -10.85
N ALA A 60 -14.69 -12.62 -11.01
CA ALA A 60 -14.75 -13.31 -12.30
C ALA A 60 -15.74 -12.69 -13.31
N PRO A 61 -16.91 -12.16 -12.91
CA PRO A 61 -17.85 -11.54 -13.83
C PRO A 61 -17.36 -10.24 -14.47
N TYR A 62 -16.41 -9.54 -13.84
CA TYR A 62 -15.92 -8.26 -14.34
C TYR A 62 -14.88 -8.46 -15.42
N ASN A 63 -15.21 -8.20 -16.67
CA ASN A 63 -14.31 -8.34 -17.81
C ASN A 63 -13.78 -7.02 -18.35
N LYS A 64 -14.29 -5.91 -17.84
CA LYS A 64 -13.88 -4.55 -18.15
C LYS A 64 -13.45 -3.81 -16.89
N LEU A 65 -12.59 -2.82 -17.05
CA LEU A 65 -12.06 -2.03 -15.94
C LEU A 65 -12.32 -0.55 -16.16
N LEU A 66 -12.86 0.11 -15.15
CA LEU A 66 -12.98 1.57 -15.06
C LEU A 66 -11.90 2.05 -14.06
N VAL A 67 -10.75 2.43 -14.58
CA VAL A 67 -9.64 2.92 -13.75
C VAL A 67 -9.81 4.42 -13.53
N ARG A 68 -10.06 4.83 -12.30
CA ARG A 68 -10.16 6.24 -11.95
C ARG A 68 -8.78 6.91 -11.95
N PRO A 69 -8.70 8.23 -12.20
CA PRO A 69 -7.46 8.96 -12.00
C PRO A 69 -6.90 8.73 -10.59
N VAL A 70 -5.59 8.51 -10.49
CA VAL A 70 -4.95 8.30 -9.20
C VAL A 70 -4.92 9.60 -8.41
N TYR A 71 -5.34 9.53 -7.15
CA TYR A 71 -5.15 10.62 -6.18
C TYR A 71 -3.72 10.55 -5.65
N VAL A 72 -3.02 11.69 -5.56
CA VAL A 72 -1.64 11.75 -5.06
C VAL A 72 -1.53 12.72 -3.91
N GLU A 73 -1.09 12.23 -2.75
CA GLU A 73 -0.90 13.02 -1.53
C GLU A 73 0.52 12.86 -0.98
N PHE A 74 1.17 13.99 -0.71
CA PHE A 74 2.47 13.97 -0.05
C PHE A 74 2.36 13.59 1.42
N SER A 75 3.43 13.01 1.95
CA SER A 75 3.55 12.75 3.38
C SER A 75 3.47 14.08 4.16
N LYS A 76 2.74 14.06 5.27
CA LYS A 76 2.66 15.21 6.20
C LYS A 76 4.02 15.60 6.77
N ASN A 77 4.95 14.65 6.81
CA ASN A 77 6.31 14.84 7.30
C ASN A 77 7.29 15.27 6.20
N TRP A 78 6.84 15.33 4.95
CA TRP A 78 7.68 15.76 3.85
C TRP A 78 7.82 17.29 3.83
N LYS A 79 9.02 17.76 4.13
CA LYS A 79 9.37 19.17 4.24
C LYS A 79 10.64 19.47 3.46
N PRO A 80 10.57 19.50 2.12
CA PRO A 80 11.75 19.65 1.26
C PRO A 80 12.49 20.96 1.51
N GLU A 81 11.82 22.00 2.02
CA GLU A 81 12.40 23.29 2.38
C GLU A 81 13.33 23.22 3.61
N GLN A 82 13.26 22.15 4.42
CA GLN A 82 14.12 21.96 5.59
C GLN A 82 15.38 21.15 5.27
N ASP A 83 15.33 20.38 4.17
CA ASP A 83 16.42 19.50 3.75
C ASP A 83 17.45 20.22 2.86
N SER A 84 17.17 21.45 2.42
CA SER A 84 18.07 22.25 1.60
C SER A 84 17.85 23.75 1.79
N ASP A 85 18.88 24.45 2.27
CA ASP A 85 18.89 25.93 2.36
C ASP A 85 18.82 26.62 0.98
N LEU A 86 19.02 25.87 -0.10
CA LEU A 86 19.12 26.37 -1.47
C LEU A 86 17.82 26.24 -2.28
N TYR A 87 16.83 25.49 -1.77
CA TYR A 87 15.63 25.21 -2.54
C TYR A 87 14.35 25.29 -1.72
N ARG A 88 13.44 26.19 -2.12
CA ARG A 88 12.08 26.25 -1.59
C ARG A 88 11.10 25.74 -2.64
N MET A 89 10.57 24.54 -2.43
CA MET A 89 9.52 24.00 -3.26
C MET A 89 8.19 24.72 -2.97
N ASN A 90 7.58 25.27 -4.01
CA ASN A 90 6.27 25.92 -3.93
C ASN A 90 5.13 24.96 -4.33
N GLU A 91 3.86 25.36 -4.15
CA GLU A 91 2.73 24.53 -4.53
C GLU A 91 2.66 24.22 -6.04
N PRO A 92 2.95 25.13 -6.98
CA PRO A 92 3.05 24.78 -8.39
C PRO A 92 4.06 23.66 -8.71
N ASP A 93 5.17 23.58 -7.98
CA ASP A 93 6.15 22.49 -8.17
C ASP A 93 5.60 21.16 -7.63
N ARG A 94 4.91 21.20 -6.48
CA ARG A 94 4.21 20.03 -5.92
C ARG A 94 3.13 19.53 -6.89
N ASP A 95 2.38 20.41 -7.52
CA ASP A 95 1.34 20.08 -8.50
C ASP A 95 1.93 19.42 -9.74
N LYS A 96 3.06 19.90 -10.24
CA LYS A 96 3.79 19.25 -11.35
C LYS A 96 4.19 17.81 -10.99
N ILE A 97 4.66 17.58 -9.76
CA ILE A 97 5.01 16.24 -9.29
C ILE A 97 3.77 15.35 -9.21
N ARG A 98 2.66 15.84 -8.62
CA ARG A 98 1.38 15.11 -8.56
C ARG A 98 0.91 14.71 -9.96
N GLN A 99 0.91 15.68 -10.88
CA GLN A 99 0.48 15.48 -12.26
C GLN A 99 1.37 14.47 -12.99
N GLY A 100 2.70 14.64 -12.94
CA GLY A 100 3.63 13.74 -13.60
C GLY A 100 3.54 12.31 -13.07
N LEU A 101 3.32 12.13 -11.76
CA LEU A 101 3.12 10.82 -11.17
C LEU A 101 1.77 10.21 -11.58
N ALA A 102 0.71 11.03 -11.66
CA ALA A 102 -0.61 10.58 -12.10
C ALA A 102 -0.62 10.17 -13.59
N GLU A 103 0.05 10.93 -14.45
CA GLU A 103 0.22 10.59 -15.86
C GLU A 103 1.01 9.28 -16.04
N MET A 104 2.12 9.14 -15.31
CA MET A 104 2.92 7.91 -15.32
C MET A 104 2.10 6.71 -14.84
N PHE A 105 1.31 6.87 -13.78
CA PHE A 105 0.44 5.83 -13.26
C PHE A 105 -0.58 5.38 -14.33
N ALA A 106 -1.26 6.33 -14.96
CA ALA A 106 -2.24 6.05 -16.01
C ALA A 106 -1.60 5.31 -17.21
N GLU A 107 -0.44 5.77 -17.68
CA GLU A 107 0.31 5.13 -18.78
C GLU A 107 0.66 3.67 -18.45
N VAL A 108 1.20 3.43 -17.25
CA VAL A 108 1.59 2.09 -16.81
C VAL A 108 0.37 1.19 -16.67
N MET A 109 -0.74 1.69 -16.07
CA MET A 109 -1.97 0.91 -15.94
C MET A 109 -2.55 0.51 -17.29
N VAL A 110 -2.58 1.41 -18.29
CA VAL A 110 -3.00 1.08 -19.65
C VAL A 110 -2.11 -0.02 -20.23
N LYS A 111 -0.80 0.13 -20.15
CA LYS A 111 0.15 -0.85 -20.69
C LYS A 111 0.00 -2.23 -20.05
N GLU A 112 -0.06 -2.31 -18.72
CA GLU A 112 -0.11 -3.59 -18.00
C GLU A 112 -1.49 -4.25 -18.10
N LEU A 113 -2.57 -3.50 -17.93
CA LEU A 113 -3.91 -4.07 -17.89
C LEU A 113 -4.49 -4.28 -19.29
N GLN A 114 -4.36 -3.31 -20.19
CA GLN A 114 -4.93 -3.41 -21.53
C GLN A 114 -4.02 -4.19 -22.48
N THR A 115 -2.76 -3.76 -22.64
CA THR A 115 -1.87 -4.33 -23.65
C THR A 115 -1.39 -5.73 -23.27
N LYS A 116 -0.97 -5.94 -22.02
CA LYS A 116 -0.49 -7.24 -21.55
C LYS A 116 -1.61 -8.14 -21.03
N GLY A 117 -2.56 -7.56 -20.26
CA GLY A 117 -3.65 -8.30 -19.62
C GLY A 117 -4.84 -8.58 -20.53
N GLY A 118 -4.99 -7.82 -21.63
CA GLY A 118 -6.13 -7.93 -22.53
C GLY A 118 -7.45 -7.46 -21.93
N TYR A 119 -7.39 -6.63 -20.83
CA TYR A 119 -8.58 -6.05 -20.22
C TYR A 119 -9.05 -4.85 -21.03
N GLN A 120 -10.35 -4.77 -21.27
CA GLN A 120 -10.92 -3.57 -21.87
C GLN A 120 -11.03 -2.46 -20.84
N LEU A 121 -10.35 -1.33 -21.07
CA LEU A 121 -10.53 -0.13 -20.25
C LEU A 121 -11.70 0.68 -20.78
N VAL A 122 -12.61 1.10 -19.90
CA VAL A 122 -13.83 1.84 -20.22
C VAL A 122 -13.96 3.07 -19.30
N ASN A 123 -14.80 4.02 -19.72
CA ASN A 123 -15.08 5.24 -18.97
C ASN A 123 -16.48 5.25 -18.33
N GLU A 124 -17.29 4.23 -18.58
CA GLU A 124 -18.67 4.13 -18.13
C GLU A 124 -18.89 2.91 -17.25
N SER A 125 -19.80 3.05 -16.29
CA SER A 125 -20.23 1.97 -15.41
C SER A 125 -21.15 0.99 -16.13
N ALA A 126 -20.95 -0.31 -15.91
CA ALA A 126 -21.82 -1.37 -16.37
C ALA A 126 -21.72 -2.59 -15.44
N ALA A 127 -22.63 -3.56 -15.57
CA ALA A 127 -22.68 -4.72 -14.69
C ALA A 127 -21.43 -5.63 -14.76
N ASP A 128 -20.69 -5.56 -15.86
CA ASP A 128 -19.46 -6.32 -16.09
C ASP A 128 -18.18 -5.46 -15.93
N VAL A 129 -18.32 -4.25 -15.36
CA VAL A 129 -17.21 -3.29 -15.15
C VAL A 129 -16.81 -3.25 -13.69
N LEU A 130 -15.54 -3.54 -13.41
CA LEU A 130 -14.90 -3.33 -12.12
C LEU A 130 -14.31 -1.92 -12.06
N GLU A 131 -14.70 -1.15 -11.08
CA GLU A 131 -14.11 0.15 -10.83
C GLU A 131 -12.86 -0.01 -9.96
N VAL A 132 -11.74 0.55 -10.41
CA VAL A 132 -10.46 0.59 -9.72
C VAL A 132 -10.21 2.03 -9.29
N ARG A 133 -10.12 2.28 -7.98
CA ARG A 133 -9.85 3.60 -7.38
C ARG A 133 -8.50 3.60 -6.71
N PRO A 134 -7.44 4.05 -7.40
CA PRO A 134 -6.10 4.12 -6.84
C PRO A 134 -5.89 5.46 -6.11
N ALA A 135 -5.08 5.40 -5.04
CA ALA A 135 -4.51 6.57 -4.38
C ALA A 135 -3.04 6.28 -4.01
N ILE A 136 -2.16 7.22 -4.29
CA ILE A 136 -0.78 7.21 -3.80
C ILE A 136 -0.73 8.20 -2.64
N VAL A 137 -0.47 7.69 -1.44
CA VAL A 137 -0.40 8.48 -0.21
C VAL A 137 0.97 8.36 0.43
N ASN A 138 1.26 9.23 1.39
CA ASN A 138 2.56 9.29 2.06
C ASN A 138 3.74 9.42 1.08
N LEU A 139 3.54 10.14 -0.03
CA LEU A 139 4.61 10.37 -0.98
C LEU A 139 5.72 11.19 -0.32
N TYR A 140 6.90 10.59 -0.23
CA TYR A 140 8.11 11.21 0.30
C TYR A 140 9.20 11.16 -0.76
N ILE A 141 9.70 12.32 -1.19
CA ILE A 141 10.74 12.44 -2.21
C ILE A 141 11.98 13.02 -1.54
N THR A 142 13.06 12.27 -1.52
CA THR A 142 14.27 12.62 -0.78
C THR A 142 15.14 13.66 -1.46
N ALA A 143 15.08 13.75 -2.79
CA ALA A 143 15.79 14.77 -3.56
C ALA A 143 14.92 15.26 -4.71
N PRO A 144 14.14 16.32 -4.51
CA PRO A 144 13.43 16.95 -5.61
C PRO A 144 14.43 17.51 -6.63
N ASP A 145 14.05 17.46 -7.92
CA ASP A 145 14.90 17.98 -8.98
C ASP A 145 15.04 19.50 -8.90
N VAL A 146 16.22 19.94 -8.54
CA VAL A 146 16.60 21.36 -8.46
C VAL A 146 17.25 21.88 -9.76
N SER A 147 17.37 21.05 -10.79
CA SER A 147 18.10 21.39 -12.04
C SER A 147 17.45 22.52 -12.83
N MET A 148 16.15 22.76 -12.61
CA MET A 148 15.42 23.84 -13.30
C MET A 148 15.65 25.23 -12.72
N GLN A 149 16.29 25.34 -11.53
CA GLN A 149 16.46 26.63 -10.85
C GLN A 149 17.93 27.07 -10.70
N THR A 150 18.87 26.18 -10.94
CA THR A 150 20.30 26.50 -10.87
C THR A 150 20.98 26.26 -12.22
N ALA A 151 21.69 27.25 -12.72
CA ALA A 151 22.48 27.19 -13.97
C ALA A 151 23.71 26.27 -13.85
N GLY A 152 23.68 25.24 -13.03
CA GLY A 152 24.75 24.29 -12.79
C GLY A 152 24.21 22.89 -12.51
N ARG A 153 25.00 21.84 -12.83
CA ARG A 153 24.72 20.46 -12.45
C ARG A 153 24.88 20.31 -10.93
N VAL A 154 23.80 20.41 -10.19
CA VAL A 154 23.78 20.08 -8.77
C VAL A 154 23.63 18.57 -8.63
N ARG A 155 24.54 17.94 -7.90
CA ARG A 155 24.52 16.52 -7.57
C ARG A 155 24.13 16.38 -6.13
N THR A 156 22.95 15.80 -5.87
CA THR A 156 22.50 15.54 -4.50
C THR A 156 22.68 14.06 -4.20
N TYR A 157 23.35 13.76 -3.11
CA TYR A 157 23.51 12.39 -2.60
C TYR A 157 22.51 12.21 -1.47
N THR A 158 21.68 11.17 -1.53
CA THR A 158 20.77 10.83 -0.45
C THR A 158 20.93 9.37 -0.06
N ALA A 159 20.74 9.10 1.24
CA ALA A 159 20.71 7.74 1.76
C ALA A 159 19.36 7.05 1.55
N ASP A 160 18.32 7.82 1.18
CA ASP A 160 16.93 7.38 0.98
C ASP A 160 16.45 7.73 -0.42
N ALA A 161 15.88 6.78 -1.13
CA ALA A 161 15.36 6.97 -2.48
C ALA A 161 13.89 7.42 -2.53
N GLY A 162 13.31 7.74 -1.37
CA GLY A 162 11.92 8.12 -1.25
C GLY A 162 10.97 6.95 -0.94
N GLU A 163 9.73 7.28 -0.67
CA GLU A 163 8.70 6.35 -0.25
C GLU A 163 7.36 6.74 -0.84
N MET A 164 6.53 5.75 -1.17
CA MET A 164 5.12 5.95 -1.49
C MET A 164 4.29 4.73 -1.07
N THR A 165 3.03 4.99 -0.71
CA THR A 165 2.07 3.95 -0.34
C THR A 165 0.93 3.96 -1.34
N LEU A 166 0.68 2.83 -2.00
CA LEU A 166 -0.50 2.63 -2.82
C LEU A 166 -1.66 2.17 -1.95
N VAL A 167 -2.82 2.78 -2.14
CA VAL A 167 -4.12 2.29 -1.69
C VAL A 167 -4.96 2.05 -2.93
N VAL A 168 -5.47 0.84 -3.12
CA VAL A 168 -6.37 0.51 -4.24
C VAL A 168 -7.66 -0.04 -3.68
N GLU A 169 -8.79 0.56 -4.09
CA GLU A 169 -10.11 0.00 -3.87
C GLU A 169 -10.65 -0.60 -5.15
N LEU A 170 -11.22 -1.79 -5.03
CA LEU A 170 -11.97 -2.46 -6.10
C LEU A 170 -13.45 -2.38 -5.75
N ARG A 171 -14.24 -1.79 -6.63
CA ARG A 171 -15.67 -1.58 -6.43
C ARG A 171 -16.48 -2.11 -7.62
N ASP A 172 -17.66 -2.58 -7.34
CA ASP A 172 -18.67 -2.74 -8.39
C ASP A 172 -19.01 -1.36 -8.94
N SER A 173 -18.90 -1.17 -10.26
CA SER A 173 -19.04 0.16 -10.87
C SER A 173 -20.45 0.73 -10.84
N VAL A 174 -21.47 -0.13 -10.74
CA VAL A 174 -22.89 0.26 -10.73
C VAL A 174 -23.36 0.57 -9.32
N THR A 175 -23.09 -0.34 -8.38
CA THR A 175 -23.57 -0.21 -6.99
C THR A 175 -22.64 0.57 -6.10
N GLY A 176 -21.38 0.76 -6.52
CA GLY A 176 -20.32 1.34 -5.69
C GLY A 176 -19.84 0.43 -4.54
N THR A 177 -20.37 -0.80 -4.47
CA THR A 177 -20.01 -1.74 -3.40
C THR A 177 -18.53 -2.02 -3.38
N LEU A 178 -17.90 -1.81 -2.23
CA LEU A 178 -16.47 -2.12 -2.03
C LEU A 178 -16.28 -3.64 -1.97
N LEU A 179 -15.55 -4.20 -2.93
CA LEU A 179 -15.28 -5.63 -3.08
C LEU A 179 -13.94 -6.03 -2.48
N GLY A 180 -12.98 -5.12 -2.51
CA GLY A 180 -11.67 -5.33 -1.91
C GLY A 180 -10.86 -4.05 -1.81
N ARG A 181 -9.83 -4.10 -0.96
CA ARG A 181 -8.87 -3.01 -0.76
C ARG A 181 -7.47 -3.59 -0.59
N ALA A 182 -6.49 -2.96 -1.19
CA ALA A 182 -5.09 -3.31 -1.01
C ALA A 182 -4.29 -2.10 -0.54
N PHE A 183 -3.27 -2.38 0.29
CA PHE A 183 -2.28 -1.41 0.72
C PHE A 183 -0.91 -1.98 0.45
N ASP A 184 -0.04 -1.17 -0.13
CA ASP A 184 1.34 -1.58 -0.37
C ASP A 184 2.28 -0.38 -0.28
N ARG A 185 3.22 -0.43 0.65
CA ARG A 185 4.23 0.60 0.87
C ARG A 185 5.52 0.18 0.17
N ARG A 186 6.05 1.07 -0.63
CA ARG A 186 7.35 0.87 -1.28
C ARG A 186 8.27 2.02 -0.98
N SER A 187 9.51 1.67 -0.66
CA SER A 187 10.63 2.59 -0.60
C SER A 187 11.63 2.20 -1.69
N GLY A 188 12.34 3.18 -2.22
CA GLY A 188 13.42 2.91 -3.17
C GLY A 188 14.53 2.09 -2.53
N ASP A 189 15.24 1.30 -3.33
CA ASP A 189 16.32 0.44 -2.87
C ASP A 189 17.50 1.26 -2.34
N ASN A 190 17.73 1.19 -1.02
CA ASN A 190 18.80 1.88 -0.30
C ASN A 190 20.17 1.22 -0.45
N MET A 191 20.36 0.30 -1.40
CA MET A 191 21.58 -0.51 -1.46
C MET A 191 22.78 0.14 -2.14
N SER A 192 22.64 1.33 -2.70
CA SER A 192 23.78 2.05 -3.25
C SER A 192 23.61 3.55 -3.13
N TRP A 193 24.69 4.25 -2.76
CA TRP A 193 24.83 5.70 -2.87
C TRP A 193 24.62 6.10 -4.34
N GLN A 194 23.36 6.25 -4.76
CA GLN A 194 23.03 6.62 -6.12
C GLN A 194 22.80 8.13 -6.20
N TRP A 195 23.26 8.67 -7.31
CA TRP A 195 22.95 10.02 -7.72
C TRP A 195 21.45 10.15 -7.92
N THR A 196 20.79 10.92 -7.09
CA THR A 196 19.38 11.15 -7.21
C THR A 196 19.15 12.32 -8.15
N THR A 197 18.57 12.02 -9.30
CA THR A 197 18.12 13.00 -10.29
C THR A 197 16.63 12.80 -10.53
N SER A 198 15.96 13.75 -11.17
CA SER A 198 14.57 13.57 -11.62
C SER A 198 14.39 12.31 -12.45
N VAL A 199 15.39 11.96 -13.26
CA VAL A 199 15.35 10.75 -14.10
C VAL A 199 15.39 9.48 -13.29
N THR A 200 16.24 9.39 -12.26
CA THR A 200 16.32 8.19 -11.39
C THR A 200 15.08 8.05 -10.54
N ASN A 201 14.54 9.14 -9.98
CA ASN A 201 13.27 9.15 -9.24
C ASN A 201 12.09 8.69 -10.11
N SER A 202 12.03 9.15 -11.36
CA SER A 202 10.98 8.76 -12.31
C SER A 202 11.10 7.30 -12.73
N ALA A 203 12.32 6.79 -12.94
CA ALA A 203 12.55 5.39 -13.28
C ALA A 203 12.15 4.47 -12.12
N GLU A 204 12.49 4.83 -10.89
CA GLU A 204 12.12 4.07 -9.70
C GLU A 204 10.61 4.10 -9.43
N ALA A 205 9.97 5.26 -9.53
CA ALA A 205 8.52 5.38 -9.44
C ALA A 205 7.83 4.51 -10.51
N ARG A 206 8.30 4.53 -11.75
CA ARG A 206 7.78 3.70 -12.83
C ARG A 206 7.94 2.20 -12.52
N ARG A 207 9.09 1.78 -11.97
CA ARG A 207 9.34 0.39 -11.57
C ARG A 207 8.34 -0.06 -10.51
N ILE A 208 8.11 0.74 -9.47
CA ILE A 208 7.18 0.45 -8.40
C ILE A 208 5.74 0.37 -8.94
N ILE A 209 5.31 1.34 -9.73
CA ILE A 209 3.95 1.38 -10.32
C ILE A 209 3.74 0.17 -11.25
N THR A 210 4.76 -0.21 -12.02
CA THR A 210 4.69 -1.40 -12.89
C THR A 210 4.48 -2.67 -12.06
N GLY A 211 5.21 -2.82 -10.94
CA GLY A 211 5.02 -3.94 -10.02
C GLY A 211 3.60 -4.00 -9.44
N TRP A 212 3.02 -2.86 -9.09
CA TRP A 212 1.63 -2.78 -8.62
C TRP A 212 0.62 -3.15 -9.69
N ALA A 213 0.79 -2.64 -10.92
CA ALA A 213 -0.09 -2.95 -12.04
C ALA A 213 -0.03 -4.44 -12.43
N ASP A 214 1.16 -5.02 -12.39
CA ASP A 214 1.38 -6.45 -12.62
C ASP A 214 0.70 -7.31 -11.54
N THR A 215 0.83 -6.92 -10.27
CA THR A 215 0.16 -7.59 -9.14
C THR A 215 -1.36 -7.55 -9.29
N LEU A 216 -1.92 -6.39 -9.66
CA LEU A 216 -3.36 -6.25 -9.91
C LEU A 216 -3.80 -7.14 -11.08
N ARG A 217 -3.07 -7.12 -12.20
CA ARG A 217 -3.33 -7.97 -13.36
C ARG A 217 -3.34 -9.45 -12.96
N ASN A 218 -2.33 -9.90 -12.25
CA ASN A 218 -2.23 -11.31 -11.81
C ASN A 218 -3.39 -11.70 -10.87
N ALA A 219 -3.81 -10.82 -9.96
CA ALA A 219 -4.96 -11.06 -9.09
C ALA A 219 -6.28 -11.18 -9.89
N LEU A 220 -6.46 -10.33 -10.89
CA LEU A 220 -7.62 -10.39 -11.79
C LEU A 220 -7.60 -11.65 -12.67
N ASP A 221 -6.45 -12.04 -13.20
CA ASP A 221 -6.27 -13.25 -14.01
C ASP A 221 -6.56 -14.50 -13.17
N ALA A 222 -6.03 -14.57 -11.95
CA ALA A 222 -6.29 -15.65 -11.02
C ALA A 222 -7.79 -15.78 -10.67
N SER A 223 -8.50 -14.66 -10.50
CA SER A 223 -9.94 -14.66 -10.22
C SER A 223 -10.78 -15.25 -11.36
N ARG A 224 -10.22 -15.32 -12.57
CA ARG A 224 -10.83 -15.88 -13.80
C ARG A 224 -10.31 -17.26 -14.16
N GLY A 225 -9.46 -17.84 -13.30
CA GLY A 225 -8.84 -19.14 -13.60
C GLY A 225 -7.81 -19.10 -14.72
N LYS A 226 -7.32 -17.93 -15.11
CA LYS A 226 -6.18 -17.82 -16.02
C LYS A 226 -4.91 -18.15 -15.21
N THR A 227 -4.22 -19.20 -15.59
CA THR A 227 -2.91 -19.54 -15.01
C THR A 227 -1.85 -18.61 -15.62
N THR A 228 -1.11 -17.90 -14.79
CA THR A 228 0.06 -17.09 -15.17
C THR A 228 1.27 -17.97 -15.38
#